data_2ed6ef08044408e224f86ebc245c1c3f
#
_entry.id   2ed6ef08044408e224f86ebc245c1c3f
#
_cell.length_a   1.000
_cell.length_b   1.000
_cell.length_c   1.000
_cell.angle_alpha   90.00
_cell.angle_beta   90.00
_cell.angle_gamma   90.00
#
_symmetry.space_group_name_H-M   'P 1'
#
loop_
_entity.id
_entity.type
_entity.pdbx_description
1 polymer ?
#
loop_
_entity_poly.entity_id
_entity_poly.type
_entity_poly.pdbx_seq_one_letter_code
_entity_poly.pdbx_strand_id
1 'polypeptide(L)'
;MRYDKLPLLDQSSSSSFGMIAMKRYLPIVILIVLSVTMYWMYTGVPEGVRGGTSRVNRRTEMGSEVWDTMDGEGYQFKEEVDRALDPRYHQLNRLPSCGDLSTTGVKQDVINLMESVKKQFSDCITPIVNQWKGRAKEMNLEWVSKASICDKLPIFEDLKVIPFNNQHETKWAVLPKCKEENILVTLGVGHDTTAEELLNRTIPNTKFYGADPIIEPNRQMYSAFGKFFPFAIGKQPGFTKFRVLPNQSQKTRKYIYQDVTTIPFLYFLHDILKLQKIDFAWIDIEGGEFEFLDQIHHEVKFCQFNMEVHSRFAPAGAQVFHDFIFKVLEEQKYVFLQSMHTGGGVHRMFFLNVQDRECLAKYFNNY
;
A
#
# COMPACT_ATOMS: atom_id res chain seq x y z
N MET A 1 -38.01 -8.49 -52.17
CA MET A 1 -37.03 -7.87 -53.10
C MET A 1 -35.70 -8.56 -52.89
N ARG A 2 -35.06 -8.93 -54.00
CA ARG A 2 -33.96 -9.91 -54.13
C ARG A 2 -32.66 -9.41 -53.45
N TYR A 3 -32.00 -10.33 -52.75
CA TYR A 3 -30.59 -10.24 -52.37
C TYR A 3 -29.73 -10.83 -53.49
N ASP A 4 -28.87 -10.01 -54.08
CA ASP A 4 -27.84 -10.48 -55.03
C ASP A 4 -26.57 -10.85 -54.23
N LYS A 5 -26.05 -12.06 -54.56
CA LYS A 5 -24.84 -12.65 -54.06
C LYS A 5 -23.61 -12.05 -54.73
N LEU A 6 -22.63 -11.60 -53.98
CA LEU A 6 -21.28 -11.31 -54.45
C LEU A 6 -20.39 -12.57 -54.34
N PRO A 7 -19.47 -12.80 -55.31
CA PRO A 7 -18.68 -14.03 -55.35
C PRO A 7 -17.47 -14.03 -54.45
N LEU A 8 -17.20 -15.22 -53.89
CA LEU A 8 -15.99 -15.55 -53.13
C LEU A 8 -14.77 -15.52 -54.05
N LEU A 9 -13.78 -14.71 -53.73
CA LEU A 9 -12.43 -14.74 -54.30
C LEU A 9 -11.59 -15.78 -53.56
N ASP A 10 -11.21 -16.80 -54.29
CA ASP A 10 -10.26 -17.83 -53.92
C ASP A 10 -8.84 -17.21 -53.80
N GLN A 11 -8.23 -17.27 -52.61
CA GLN A 11 -6.81 -16.95 -52.37
C GLN A 11 -6.11 -18.15 -51.74
N SER A 12 -5.82 -19.14 -52.54
CA SER A 12 -4.84 -20.17 -52.23
C SER A 12 -3.60 -19.94 -53.11
N SER A 13 -2.57 -19.32 -52.56
CA SER A 13 -1.15 -19.60 -52.92
C SER A 13 -0.25 -18.45 -52.41
N SER A 14 0.41 -18.65 -51.29
CA SER A 14 1.80 -18.19 -51.03
C SER A 14 2.18 -18.27 -49.55
N SER A 15 2.52 -19.43 -49.04
CA SER A 15 3.18 -19.55 -47.72
C SER A 15 4.17 -20.72 -47.59
N SER A 16 4.60 -21.30 -48.69
CA SER A 16 5.57 -22.43 -48.62
C SER A 16 7.05 -22.01 -48.70
N PHE A 17 7.38 -20.80 -49.12
CA PHE A 17 8.79 -20.35 -49.29
C PHE A 17 9.45 -19.90 -47.97
N GLY A 18 8.71 -19.37 -47.05
CA GLY A 18 9.26 -18.88 -45.76
C GLY A 18 9.68 -20.00 -44.77
N MET A 19 8.95 -21.10 -44.75
CA MET A 19 9.20 -22.20 -43.79
C MET A 19 10.42 -23.07 -44.14
N ILE A 20 10.80 -23.14 -45.43
CA ILE A 20 11.96 -23.97 -45.88
C ILE A 20 13.28 -23.22 -45.54
N ALA A 21 13.29 -21.88 -45.66
CA ALA A 21 14.45 -21.08 -45.31
C ALA A 21 14.72 -21.13 -43.78
N MET A 22 13.67 -21.02 -42.95
CA MET A 22 13.79 -21.03 -41.49
C MET A 22 14.30 -22.36 -40.94
N LYS A 23 13.89 -23.52 -41.52
CA LYS A 23 14.39 -24.84 -41.14
C LYS A 23 15.89 -25.05 -41.46
N ARG A 24 16.42 -24.35 -42.46
CA ARG A 24 17.82 -24.52 -42.91
C ARG A 24 18.79 -23.72 -42.03
N TYR A 25 18.37 -22.60 -41.45
CA TYR A 25 19.24 -21.72 -40.63
C TYR A 25 19.06 -21.89 -39.14
N LEU A 26 17.99 -22.55 -38.69
CA LEU A 26 17.72 -22.80 -37.27
C LEU A 26 18.87 -23.50 -36.53
N PRO A 27 19.51 -24.56 -37.07
CA PRO A 27 20.64 -25.22 -36.40
C PRO A 27 21.87 -24.31 -36.33
N ILE A 28 22.07 -23.41 -37.29
CA ILE A 28 23.20 -22.47 -37.29
C ILE A 28 22.99 -21.40 -36.20
N VAL A 29 21.78 -20.90 -36.08
CA VAL A 29 21.42 -19.90 -35.00
C VAL A 29 21.58 -20.54 -33.64
N ILE A 30 21.13 -21.78 -33.45
CA ILE A 30 21.30 -22.49 -32.17
C ILE A 30 22.77 -22.70 -31.83
N LEU A 31 23.60 -23.07 -32.82
CA LEU A 31 25.06 -23.24 -32.63
C LEU A 31 25.72 -21.90 -32.23
N ILE A 32 25.34 -20.79 -32.84
CA ILE A 32 25.87 -19.47 -32.51
C ILE A 32 25.46 -19.08 -31.07
N VAL A 33 24.20 -19.27 -30.71
CA VAL A 33 23.75 -18.96 -29.33
C VAL A 33 24.47 -19.83 -28.30
N LEU A 34 24.61 -21.13 -28.57
CA LEU A 34 25.36 -22.03 -27.66
C LEU A 34 26.82 -21.67 -27.58
N SER A 35 27.50 -21.30 -28.68
CA SER A 35 28.89 -20.88 -28.65
C SER A 35 29.10 -19.57 -27.89
N VAL A 36 28.20 -18.60 -28.02
CA VAL A 36 28.23 -17.35 -27.26
C VAL A 36 28.00 -17.59 -25.77
N THR A 37 27.03 -18.44 -25.41
CA THR A 37 26.81 -18.78 -23.99
C THR A 37 27.96 -19.58 -23.39
N MET A 38 28.53 -20.53 -24.12
CA MET A 38 29.76 -21.24 -23.69
C MET A 38 30.93 -20.29 -23.54
N TYR A 39 31.14 -19.36 -24.47
CA TYR A 39 32.19 -18.37 -24.38
C TYR A 39 32.04 -17.50 -23.10
N TRP A 40 30.85 -17.05 -22.78
CA TRP A 40 30.56 -16.32 -21.55
C TRP A 40 30.75 -17.14 -20.27
N MET A 41 30.45 -18.45 -20.32
CA MET A 41 30.71 -19.35 -19.18
C MET A 41 32.19 -19.65 -18.99
N TYR A 42 32.96 -19.68 -20.08
CA TYR A 42 34.41 -20.07 -20.03
C TYR A 42 35.35 -18.88 -19.78
N THR A 43 35.01 -17.68 -20.29
CA THR A 43 35.88 -16.49 -20.14
C THR A 43 35.71 -15.79 -18.81
N GLY A 44 34.72 -16.13 -18.02
CA GLY A 44 34.44 -15.45 -16.74
C GLY A 44 34.11 -13.98 -16.89
N VAL A 45 33.46 -13.42 -15.93
CA VAL A 45 33.26 -11.96 -15.82
C VAL A 45 34.67 -11.30 -15.73
N PRO A 46 34.94 -10.23 -16.50
CA PRO A 46 36.25 -9.55 -16.45
C PRO A 46 36.66 -9.23 -15.01
N GLU A 47 37.90 -9.44 -14.67
CA GLU A 47 38.49 -9.32 -13.32
C GLU A 47 38.32 -7.93 -12.66
N GLY A 48 37.72 -6.98 -13.31
CA GLY A 48 37.38 -5.65 -12.76
C GLY A 48 36.31 -5.65 -11.67
N VAL A 49 35.65 -6.79 -11.37
CA VAL A 49 34.56 -6.89 -10.35
C VAL A 49 35.00 -7.64 -9.10
N ARG A 50 36.23 -8.18 -9.05
CA ARG A 50 36.83 -8.81 -7.84
C ARG A 50 37.65 -7.81 -7.02
N GLY A 51 37.08 -6.69 -6.66
CA GLY A 51 37.64 -5.68 -5.77
C GLY A 51 36.69 -5.42 -4.60
N GLY A 52 36.70 -6.29 -3.64
CA GLY A 52 36.43 -6.21 -2.47
C GLY A 52 35.67 -5.95 -1.35
N THR A 53 36.22 -6.34 -0.30
CA THR A 53 35.80 -6.15 1.10
C THR A 53 35.81 -4.68 1.57
N SER A 54 36.43 -3.76 0.83
CA SER A 54 36.46 -2.34 1.18
C SER A 54 35.25 -1.53 0.67
N ARG A 55 34.41 -2.09 -0.21
CA ARG A 55 33.19 -1.40 -0.70
C ARG A 55 31.99 -1.43 0.23
N VAL A 56 31.98 -2.33 1.21
CA VAL A 56 30.90 -2.37 2.21
C VAL A 56 30.98 -1.13 3.12
N ASN A 57 32.20 -0.72 3.49
CA ASN A 57 32.40 0.50 4.29
C ASN A 57 32.14 1.79 3.49
N ARG A 58 32.44 1.79 2.17
CA ARG A 58 32.12 2.96 1.32
C ARG A 58 30.63 3.17 1.04
N ARG A 59 29.82 2.10 1.14
CA ARG A 59 28.35 2.27 0.99
C ARG A 59 27.71 2.88 2.23
N THR A 60 28.25 2.61 3.42
CA THR A 60 27.85 3.30 4.64
C THR A 60 28.33 4.74 4.65
N GLU A 61 29.53 5.01 4.12
CA GLU A 61 30.04 6.38 3.98
C GLU A 61 29.32 7.17 2.89
N MET A 62 29.00 6.55 1.71
CA MET A 62 28.21 7.24 0.68
C MET A 62 26.76 7.51 1.11
N GLY A 63 26.20 6.71 2.01
CA GLY A 63 24.91 7.00 2.65
C GLY A 63 24.99 8.24 3.55
N SER A 64 26.09 8.44 4.26
CA SER A 64 26.32 9.63 5.06
C SER A 64 26.67 10.86 4.21
N GLU A 65 27.52 10.69 3.19
CA GLU A 65 27.91 11.81 2.30
C GLU A 65 26.76 12.36 1.45
N VAL A 66 25.81 11.54 1.02
CA VAL A 66 24.60 12.02 0.31
C VAL A 66 23.70 12.86 1.22
N TRP A 67 23.70 12.60 2.52
CA TRP A 67 22.98 13.42 3.49
C TRP A 67 23.77 14.67 3.90
N ASP A 68 25.11 14.61 3.91
CA ASP A 68 25.99 15.71 4.27
C ASP A 68 26.14 16.76 3.15
N THR A 69 25.87 16.39 1.87
CA THR A 69 25.93 17.29 0.71
C THR A 69 24.59 17.90 0.31
N MET A 70 23.49 17.46 0.90
CA MET A 70 22.24 18.24 0.86
C MET A 70 22.36 19.38 1.86
N ASP A 71 22.78 20.54 1.35
CA ASP A 71 22.91 21.81 2.05
C ASP A 71 21.94 21.94 3.21
N GLY A 72 22.43 22.34 4.38
CA GLY A 72 21.79 22.57 5.68
C GLY A 72 20.27 22.44 5.89
N GLU A 73 19.48 22.42 4.81
CA GLU A 73 18.03 22.22 4.83
C GLU A 73 17.63 20.82 5.31
N GLY A 74 18.39 19.77 4.95
CA GLY A 74 18.12 18.40 5.42
C GLY A 74 18.36 18.25 6.93
N TYR A 75 19.32 19.00 7.47
CA TYR A 75 19.59 19.04 8.92
C TYR A 75 18.53 19.81 9.68
N GLN A 76 18.06 20.93 9.13
CA GLN A 76 16.96 21.72 9.70
C GLN A 76 15.64 20.93 9.67
N PHE A 77 15.34 20.20 8.59
CA PHE A 77 14.17 19.36 8.50
C PHE A 77 14.17 18.21 9.53
N LYS A 78 15.33 17.56 9.76
CA LYS A 78 15.48 16.53 10.78
C LYS A 78 15.28 17.12 12.20
N GLU A 79 15.82 18.30 12.46
CA GLU A 79 15.69 18.98 13.76
C GLU A 79 14.27 19.52 13.98
N GLU A 80 13.59 19.99 12.95
CA GLU A 80 12.18 20.40 12.99
C GLU A 80 11.24 19.19 13.19
N VAL A 81 11.49 18.08 12.52
CA VAL A 81 10.73 16.83 12.71
C VAL A 81 10.97 16.27 14.12
N ASP A 82 12.21 16.30 14.61
CA ASP A 82 12.53 15.86 15.98
C ASP A 82 11.93 16.78 17.05
N ARG A 83 11.78 18.08 16.78
CA ARG A 83 11.09 19.04 17.65
C ARG A 83 9.57 18.94 17.56
N ALA A 84 9.03 18.59 16.41
CA ALA A 84 7.61 18.40 16.19
C ALA A 84 7.09 17.05 16.71
N LEU A 85 7.96 16.11 17.04
CA LEU A 85 7.57 14.87 17.66
C LEU A 85 7.02 15.15 19.07
N ASP A 86 5.72 15.01 19.22
CA ASP A 86 5.05 15.00 20.52
C ASP A 86 5.84 14.11 21.49
N PRO A 87 6.10 14.54 22.73
CA PRO A 87 6.82 13.76 23.75
C PRO A 87 6.31 12.32 23.90
N ARG A 88 5.09 12.03 23.50
CA ARG A 88 4.51 10.68 23.45
C ARG A 88 5.31 9.74 22.55
N TYR A 89 5.91 10.21 21.45
CA TYR A 89 6.73 9.39 20.55
C TYR A 89 8.05 8.94 21.19
N HIS A 90 8.62 9.73 22.08
CA HIS A 90 9.89 9.40 22.75
C HIS A 90 9.76 8.33 23.84
N GLN A 91 8.54 8.00 24.25
CA GLN A 91 8.30 7.02 25.33
C GLN A 91 8.26 5.57 24.85
N LEU A 92 8.12 5.34 23.53
CA LEU A 92 7.89 3.99 22.97
C LEU A 92 9.04 3.01 23.23
N ASN A 93 10.27 3.48 23.33
CA ASN A 93 11.42 2.63 23.68
C ASN A 93 11.38 2.10 25.13
N ARG A 94 10.57 2.69 26.00
CA ARG A 94 10.40 2.33 27.40
C ARG A 94 9.15 1.50 27.67
N LEU A 95 8.40 1.14 26.62
CA LEU A 95 7.21 0.32 26.78
C LEU A 95 7.54 -1.05 27.36
N PRO A 96 6.68 -1.60 28.21
CA PRO A 96 6.78 -2.99 28.69
C PRO A 96 6.60 -3.98 27.53
N SER A 97 7.03 -5.22 27.73
CA SER A 97 6.70 -6.31 26.78
C SER A 97 5.20 -6.53 26.72
N CYS A 98 4.68 -6.81 25.52
CA CYS A 98 3.28 -7.24 25.37
C CYS A 98 2.99 -8.62 25.99
N GLY A 99 4.04 -9.43 26.19
CA GLY A 99 3.86 -10.86 26.42
C GLY A 99 3.34 -11.57 25.16
N ASP A 100 2.72 -12.71 25.34
CA ASP A 100 2.05 -13.41 24.24
C ASP A 100 0.64 -12.83 24.04
N LEU A 101 0.44 -12.02 22.99
CA LEU A 101 -0.83 -11.38 22.69
C LEU A 101 -1.96 -12.38 22.42
N SER A 102 -1.65 -13.60 21.97
CA SER A 102 -2.66 -14.63 21.73
C SER A 102 -3.32 -15.10 23.03
N THR A 103 -2.58 -15.04 24.15
CA THR A 103 -3.04 -15.42 25.50
C THR A 103 -3.33 -14.23 26.39
N THR A 104 -2.80 -13.04 26.04
CA THR A 104 -3.06 -11.79 26.75
C THR A 104 -4.52 -11.37 26.58
N GLY A 105 -5.26 -11.32 27.68
CA GLY A 105 -6.65 -10.86 27.63
C GLY A 105 -6.76 -9.37 27.39
N VAL A 106 -7.82 -8.95 26.72
CA VAL A 106 -8.20 -7.53 26.64
C VAL A 106 -8.80 -7.11 27.99
N LYS A 107 -8.31 -6.02 28.57
CA LYS A 107 -8.81 -5.49 29.84
C LYS A 107 -10.24 -4.98 29.71
N GLN A 108 -11.01 -5.04 30.79
CA GLN A 108 -12.43 -4.72 30.78
C GLN A 108 -12.71 -3.25 30.42
N ASP A 109 -11.85 -2.33 30.84
CA ASP A 109 -11.93 -0.92 30.48
C ASP A 109 -11.77 -0.69 28.98
N VAL A 110 -10.87 -1.44 28.32
CA VAL A 110 -10.69 -1.42 26.86
C VAL A 110 -11.91 -1.99 26.14
N ILE A 111 -12.48 -3.10 26.65
CA ILE A 111 -13.72 -3.67 26.10
C ILE A 111 -14.84 -2.63 26.16
N ASN A 112 -15.04 -2.02 27.32
CA ASN A 112 -16.07 -0.99 27.52
C ASN A 112 -15.85 0.23 26.61
N LEU A 113 -14.60 0.66 26.43
CA LEU A 113 -14.24 1.75 25.49
C LEU A 113 -14.63 1.36 24.08
N MET A 114 -14.25 0.18 23.60
CA MET A 114 -14.53 -0.25 22.20
C MET A 114 -16.02 -0.46 21.95
N GLU A 115 -16.77 -0.93 22.91
CA GLU A 115 -18.23 -1.01 22.80
C GLU A 115 -18.88 0.38 22.73
N SER A 116 -18.39 1.35 23.54
CA SER A 116 -18.81 2.74 23.46
C SER A 116 -18.45 3.37 22.10
N VAL A 117 -17.24 3.13 21.61
CA VAL A 117 -16.79 3.60 20.29
C VAL A 117 -17.68 3.06 19.18
N LYS A 118 -17.90 1.73 19.14
CA LYS A 118 -18.78 1.09 18.14
C LYS A 118 -20.21 1.67 18.19
N LYS A 119 -20.75 1.78 19.40
CA LYS A 119 -22.12 2.28 19.57
C LYS A 119 -22.24 3.72 19.09
N GLN A 120 -21.41 4.64 19.57
CA GLN A 120 -21.48 6.05 19.22
C GLN A 120 -21.21 6.29 17.73
N PHE A 121 -20.22 5.57 17.16
CA PHE A 121 -19.95 5.59 15.74
C PHE A 121 -21.15 5.11 14.92
N SER A 122 -21.72 3.95 15.27
CA SER A 122 -22.88 3.39 14.57
C SER A 122 -24.10 4.31 14.68
N ASP A 123 -24.38 4.86 15.86
CA ASP A 123 -25.50 5.79 16.08
C ASP A 123 -25.37 7.06 15.22
N CYS A 124 -24.14 7.53 14.99
CA CYS A 124 -23.88 8.69 14.15
C CYS A 124 -23.93 8.36 12.65
N ILE A 125 -23.18 7.35 12.21
CA ILE A 125 -22.92 7.12 10.79
C ILE A 125 -24.05 6.35 10.09
N THR A 126 -24.71 5.42 10.78
CA THR A 126 -25.73 4.56 10.17
C THR A 126 -26.92 5.34 9.59
N PRO A 127 -27.48 6.36 10.26
CA PRO A 127 -28.54 7.17 9.68
C PRO A 127 -28.09 7.93 8.41
N ILE A 128 -26.81 8.34 8.37
CA ILE A 128 -26.22 9.03 7.22
C ILE A 128 -26.10 8.06 6.04
N VAL A 129 -25.50 6.90 6.26
CA VAL A 129 -25.24 5.90 5.21
C VAL A 129 -26.54 5.31 4.67
N ASN A 130 -27.52 5.06 5.52
CA ASN A 130 -28.81 4.52 5.10
C ASN A 130 -29.56 5.44 4.11
N GLN A 131 -29.28 6.74 4.10
CA GLN A 131 -29.82 7.66 3.10
C GLN A 131 -29.39 7.29 1.68
N TRP A 132 -28.26 6.60 1.52
CA TRP A 132 -27.71 6.20 0.24
C TRP A 132 -27.95 4.74 -0.13
N LYS A 133 -28.75 4.01 0.62
CA LYS A 133 -29.06 2.61 0.29
C LYS A 133 -29.57 2.51 -1.14
N GLY A 134 -28.83 1.77 -2.00
CA GLY A 134 -29.09 1.67 -3.43
C GLY A 134 -28.76 2.92 -4.27
N ARG A 135 -28.06 3.92 -3.69
CA ARG A 135 -27.70 5.18 -4.34
C ARG A 135 -26.19 5.43 -4.27
N ALA A 136 -25.41 4.50 -4.80
CA ALA A 136 -23.95 4.52 -4.72
C ALA A 136 -23.30 5.78 -5.31
N LYS A 137 -23.85 6.33 -6.39
CA LYS A 137 -23.33 7.55 -7.04
C LYS A 137 -23.48 8.76 -6.14
N GLU A 138 -24.63 8.93 -5.53
CA GLU A 138 -24.92 10.03 -4.61
C GLU A 138 -24.06 9.91 -3.35
N MET A 139 -23.92 8.70 -2.80
CA MET A 139 -23.03 8.43 -1.69
C MET A 139 -21.60 8.87 -2.04
N ASN A 140 -21.08 8.49 -3.19
CA ASN A 140 -19.75 8.85 -3.61
C ASN A 140 -19.51 10.37 -3.73
N LEU A 141 -20.51 11.12 -4.14
CA LEU A 141 -20.41 12.59 -4.26
C LEU A 141 -20.49 13.32 -2.91
N GLU A 142 -21.31 12.81 -1.98
CA GLU A 142 -21.62 13.46 -0.73
C GLU A 142 -20.84 12.91 0.48
N TRP A 143 -20.10 11.81 0.29
CA TRP A 143 -19.49 11.02 1.34
C TRP A 143 -18.78 11.87 2.40
N VAL A 144 -17.76 12.61 1.99
CA VAL A 144 -16.93 13.34 2.95
C VAL A 144 -17.69 14.43 3.67
N SER A 145 -18.54 15.17 2.95
CA SER A 145 -19.28 16.28 3.55
C SER A 145 -20.22 15.83 4.68
N LYS A 146 -20.69 14.59 4.63
CA LYS A 146 -21.62 14.03 5.62
C LYS A 146 -20.94 13.06 6.60
N ALA A 147 -20.05 12.18 6.12
CA ALA A 147 -19.38 11.21 6.99
C ALA A 147 -18.41 11.88 7.98
N SER A 148 -17.72 12.95 7.56
CA SER A 148 -16.78 13.69 8.42
C SER A 148 -17.42 14.34 9.65
N ILE A 149 -18.74 14.44 9.71
CA ILE A 149 -19.44 14.89 10.92
C ILE A 149 -19.19 13.91 12.07
N CYS A 150 -19.15 12.61 11.76
CA CYS A 150 -18.90 11.56 12.76
C CYS A 150 -17.44 11.47 13.21
N ASP A 151 -16.49 12.04 12.47
CA ASP A 151 -15.09 12.11 12.88
C ASP A 151 -14.86 12.96 14.14
N LYS A 152 -15.82 13.81 14.49
CA LYS A 152 -15.77 14.74 15.63
C LYS A 152 -16.41 14.18 16.90
N LEU A 153 -16.75 12.90 16.94
CA LEU A 153 -17.30 12.29 18.15
C LEU A 153 -16.26 12.37 19.29
N PRO A 154 -16.64 12.91 20.46
CA PRO A 154 -15.70 13.08 21.58
C PRO A 154 -15.01 11.78 22.01
N ILE A 155 -15.71 10.64 21.88
CA ILE A 155 -15.15 9.32 22.20
C ILE A 155 -13.89 8.97 21.40
N PHE A 156 -13.71 9.57 20.21
CA PHE A 156 -12.52 9.34 19.38
C PHE A 156 -11.25 10.00 19.92
N GLU A 157 -11.37 10.98 20.81
CA GLU A 157 -10.23 11.56 21.52
C GLU A 157 -9.54 10.51 22.41
N ASP A 158 -10.31 9.53 22.93
CA ASP A 158 -9.78 8.46 23.77
C ASP A 158 -8.96 7.44 22.97
N LEU A 159 -9.16 7.34 21.65
CA LEU A 159 -8.39 6.49 20.77
C LEU A 159 -6.94 6.98 20.58
N LYS A 160 -6.65 8.26 20.86
CA LYS A 160 -5.31 8.87 20.75
C LYS A 160 -4.69 8.66 19.36
N VAL A 161 -5.49 8.86 18.31
CA VAL A 161 -5.02 8.82 16.93
C VAL A 161 -4.06 9.98 16.66
N ILE A 162 -2.94 9.70 16.01
CA ILE A 162 -1.89 10.67 15.73
C ILE A 162 -1.57 10.74 14.23
N PRO A 163 -1.14 11.89 13.71
CA PRO A 163 -0.80 12.08 12.30
C PRO A 163 0.65 11.68 12.00
N PHE A 164 0.84 11.08 10.82
CA PHE A 164 2.12 10.88 10.15
C PHE A 164 2.03 11.55 8.79
N ASN A 165 2.61 12.72 8.68
CA ASN A 165 2.51 13.54 7.48
C ASN A 165 3.55 13.12 6.44
N ASN A 166 3.17 13.10 5.17
CA ASN A 166 4.06 13.20 4.05
C ASN A 166 3.81 14.52 3.29
N GLN A 167 4.41 14.71 2.11
CA GLN A 167 4.31 15.98 1.37
C GLN A 167 2.88 16.35 0.94
N HIS A 168 2.00 15.36 0.78
CA HIS A 168 0.70 15.56 0.12
C HIS A 168 -0.49 14.99 0.88
N GLU A 169 -0.23 14.20 1.91
CA GLU A 169 -1.27 13.55 2.69
C GLU A 169 -0.84 13.35 4.15
N THR A 170 -1.81 12.98 4.97
CA THR A 170 -1.59 12.55 6.35
C THR A 170 -2.04 11.11 6.47
N LYS A 171 -1.13 10.24 6.91
CA LYS A 171 -1.46 8.89 7.40
C LYS A 171 -1.75 9.00 8.90
N TRP A 172 -2.66 8.19 9.39
CA TRP A 172 -3.07 8.21 10.80
C TRP A 172 -2.74 6.89 11.46
N ALA A 173 -2.42 6.92 12.74
CA ALA A 173 -2.15 5.72 13.51
C ALA A 173 -2.45 5.89 15.00
N VAL A 174 -2.76 4.77 15.65
CA VAL A 174 -2.73 4.60 17.12
C VAL A 174 -1.42 3.92 17.48
N LEU A 175 -0.69 4.45 18.44
CA LEU A 175 0.59 3.89 18.87
C LEU A 175 0.40 2.65 19.78
N PRO A 176 1.28 1.65 19.70
CA PRO A 176 1.24 0.50 20.58
C PRO A 176 1.47 0.90 22.04
N LYS A 177 0.86 0.19 22.96
CA LYS A 177 1.02 0.38 24.42
C LYS A 177 2.05 -0.56 25.03
N CYS A 178 2.54 -1.51 24.26
CA CYS A 178 3.56 -2.46 24.68
C CYS A 178 4.55 -2.73 23.54
N LYS A 179 5.73 -3.26 23.89
CA LYS A 179 6.83 -3.50 22.96
C LYS A 179 6.72 -4.88 22.34
N GLU A 180 6.38 -4.90 21.06
CA GLU A 180 6.38 -6.07 20.19
C GLU A 180 6.80 -5.64 18.79
N GLU A 181 7.16 -6.59 17.94
CA GLU A 181 7.37 -6.32 16.52
C GLU A 181 6.07 -5.81 15.88
N ASN A 182 6.20 -4.79 15.06
CA ASN A 182 5.11 -4.24 14.27
C ASN A 182 5.36 -4.51 12.78
N ILE A 183 4.28 -4.60 12.03
CA ILE A 183 4.32 -4.82 10.58
C ILE A 183 3.55 -3.70 9.90
N LEU A 184 4.22 -2.96 9.00
CA LEU A 184 3.58 -2.03 8.10
C LEU A 184 3.68 -2.55 6.67
N VAL A 185 2.54 -2.55 5.97
CA VAL A 185 2.46 -2.83 4.53
C VAL A 185 2.01 -1.56 3.82
N THR A 186 2.85 -1.02 2.93
CA THR A 186 2.52 0.10 2.04
C THR A 186 2.21 -0.43 0.65
N LEU A 187 1.02 -0.15 0.15
CA LEU A 187 0.61 -0.40 -1.23
C LEU A 187 0.48 0.94 -1.95
N GLY A 188 1.40 1.20 -2.89
CA GLY A 188 1.61 2.52 -3.49
C GLY A 188 2.56 3.38 -2.66
N VAL A 189 3.85 3.39 -3.01
CA VAL A 189 4.87 4.20 -2.33
C VAL A 189 4.84 5.65 -2.83
N GLY A 190 4.55 5.85 -4.12
CA GLY A 190 4.22 7.15 -4.68
C GLY A 190 5.34 8.20 -4.63
N HIS A 191 6.61 7.80 -4.56
CA HIS A 191 7.80 8.65 -4.50
C HIS A 191 7.91 9.51 -3.23
N ASP A 192 7.29 9.09 -2.13
CA ASP A 192 7.36 9.79 -0.85
C ASP A 192 7.27 8.80 0.29
N THR A 193 8.33 8.68 1.07
CA THR A 193 8.43 7.76 2.22
C THR A 193 8.52 8.50 3.55
N THR A 194 8.23 9.79 3.56
CA THR A 194 8.38 10.65 4.75
C THR A 194 7.56 10.14 5.93
N ALA A 195 6.33 9.69 5.70
CA ALA A 195 5.47 9.16 6.76
C ALA A 195 5.98 7.81 7.29
N GLU A 196 6.46 6.90 6.41
CA GLU A 196 7.08 5.63 6.80
C GLU A 196 8.35 5.84 7.62
N GLU A 197 9.20 6.77 7.20
CA GLU A 197 10.42 7.10 7.93
C GLU A 197 10.11 7.70 9.30
N LEU A 198 9.08 8.54 9.39
CA LEU A 198 8.61 9.06 10.67
C LEU A 198 8.08 7.94 11.56
N LEU A 199 7.30 7.00 11.01
CA LEU A 199 6.83 5.83 11.77
C LEU A 199 8.00 4.96 12.23
N ASN A 200 9.00 4.72 11.38
CA ASN A 200 10.19 3.94 11.73
C ASN A 200 10.98 4.56 12.90
N ARG A 201 11.08 5.89 12.93
CA ARG A 201 11.72 6.59 14.05
C ARG A 201 10.86 6.56 15.33
N THR A 202 9.54 6.58 15.15
CA THR A 202 8.58 6.57 16.25
C THR A 202 8.44 5.17 16.86
N ILE A 203 8.34 4.15 16.03
CA ILE A 203 8.17 2.73 16.43
C ILE A 203 9.31 1.90 15.83
N PRO A 204 10.51 1.92 16.42
CA PRO A 204 11.73 1.36 15.78
C PRO A 204 11.69 -0.15 15.57
N ASN A 205 10.81 -0.89 16.26
CA ASN A 205 10.62 -2.32 16.05
C ASN A 205 9.51 -2.60 15.02
N THR A 206 9.59 -1.96 13.86
CA THR A 206 8.62 -2.12 12.78
C THR A 206 9.31 -2.71 11.54
N LYS A 207 8.71 -3.75 10.97
CA LYS A 207 9.06 -4.29 9.65
C LYS A 207 8.22 -3.61 8.58
N PHE A 208 8.89 -3.11 7.55
CA PHE A 208 8.27 -2.39 6.45
C PHE A 208 8.30 -3.21 5.17
N TYR A 209 7.15 -3.28 4.49
CA TYR A 209 6.97 -3.96 3.21
C TYR A 209 6.24 -3.01 2.26
N GLY A 210 6.93 -2.52 1.22
CA GLY A 210 6.35 -1.59 0.23
C GLY A 210 6.21 -2.22 -1.13
N ALA A 211 5.05 -2.09 -1.77
CA ALA A 211 4.81 -2.50 -3.14
C ALA A 211 4.43 -1.31 -4.00
N ASP A 212 5.12 -1.14 -5.13
CA ASP A 212 4.85 -0.11 -6.13
C ASP A 212 5.36 -0.57 -7.51
N PRO A 213 4.59 -0.42 -8.59
CA PRO A 213 5.03 -0.82 -9.92
C PRO A 213 6.13 0.08 -10.50
N ILE A 214 6.26 1.31 -10.02
CA ILE A 214 7.35 2.23 -10.40
C ILE A 214 8.56 1.96 -9.52
N ILE A 215 9.60 1.45 -10.15
CA ILE A 215 10.75 0.90 -9.43
C ILE A 215 11.60 2.03 -8.84
N GLU A 216 12.05 2.97 -9.67
CA GLU A 216 12.86 4.08 -9.20
C GLU A 216 12.05 5.40 -9.23
N PRO A 217 12.18 6.24 -8.21
CA PRO A 217 13.09 6.15 -7.05
C PRO A 217 12.55 5.32 -5.87
N ASN A 218 11.34 4.74 -5.96
CA ASN A 218 10.67 4.07 -4.84
C ASN A 218 11.52 2.98 -4.17
N ARG A 219 12.23 2.16 -4.98
CA ARG A 219 13.14 1.14 -4.46
C ARG A 219 14.25 1.75 -3.62
N GLN A 220 14.91 2.79 -4.12
CA GLN A 220 16.02 3.42 -3.41
C GLN A 220 15.55 3.96 -2.05
N MET A 221 14.44 4.68 -2.05
CA MET A 221 13.88 5.30 -0.85
C MET A 221 13.42 4.25 0.17
N TYR A 222 12.59 3.31 -0.26
CA TYR A 222 11.99 2.32 0.64
C TYR A 222 13.00 1.31 1.17
N SER A 223 14.02 0.93 0.39
CA SER A 223 15.05 -0.03 0.81
C SER A 223 15.99 0.49 1.90
N ALA A 224 15.91 1.77 2.24
CA ALA A 224 16.66 2.34 3.35
C ALA A 224 16.20 1.79 4.72
N PHE A 225 14.93 1.38 4.83
CA PHE A 225 14.35 0.93 6.10
C PHE A 225 13.43 -0.32 5.96
N GLY A 226 13.09 -0.75 4.74
CA GLY A 226 12.14 -1.84 4.49
C GLY A 226 12.47 -2.69 3.27
N LYS A 227 11.57 -3.62 2.95
CA LYS A 227 11.64 -4.42 1.72
C LYS A 227 10.71 -3.83 0.66
N PHE A 228 11.27 -3.58 -0.52
CA PHE A 228 10.53 -3.08 -1.67
C PHE A 228 10.20 -4.19 -2.67
N PHE A 229 8.99 -4.17 -3.20
CA PHE A 229 8.47 -5.12 -4.18
C PHE A 229 8.00 -4.37 -5.44
N PRO A 230 8.60 -4.64 -6.62
CA PRO A 230 8.38 -3.88 -7.85
C PRO A 230 7.17 -4.39 -8.64
N PHE A 231 5.98 -4.32 -8.07
CA PHE A 231 4.73 -4.71 -8.73
C PHE A 231 3.52 -3.96 -8.15
N ALA A 232 2.45 -3.92 -8.95
CA ALA A 232 1.15 -3.44 -8.50
C ALA A 232 0.33 -4.57 -7.86
N ILE A 233 -0.60 -4.19 -6.98
CA ILE A 233 -1.61 -5.12 -6.48
C ILE A 233 -2.80 -5.10 -7.45
N GLY A 234 -3.20 -6.28 -7.89
CA GLY A 234 -4.31 -6.47 -8.82
C GLY A 234 -5.14 -7.70 -8.50
N LYS A 235 -6.10 -8.01 -9.33
CA LYS A 235 -6.99 -9.16 -9.14
C LYS A 235 -6.32 -10.48 -9.47
N GLN A 236 -5.48 -10.48 -10.49
CA GLN A 236 -4.81 -11.67 -11.00
C GLN A 236 -3.33 -11.40 -11.26
N PRO A 237 -2.48 -12.43 -11.25
CA PRO A 237 -1.09 -12.27 -11.62
C PRO A 237 -0.97 -12.03 -13.12
N GLY A 238 -0.04 -11.16 -13.52
CA GLY A 238 0.20 -10.90 -14.95
C GLY A 238 0.65 -9.48 -15.22
N PHE A 239 0.26 -8.98 -16.40
CA PHE A 239 0.47 -7.60 -16.82
C PHE A 239 -0.87 -6.93 -17.03
N THR A 240 -1.07 -5.81 -16.33
CA THR A 240 -2.32 -5.05 -16.38
C THR A 240 -2.02 -3.58 -16.52
N LYS A 241 -2.89 -2.86 -17.22
CA LYS A 241 -2.76 -1.41 -17.39
C LYS A 241 -3.22 -0.68 -16.15
N PHE A 242 -2.27 -0.05 -15.46
CA PHE A 242 -2.52 0.76 -14.26
C PHE A 242 -2.23 2.23 -14.51
N ARG A 243 -2.90 3.07 -13.74
CA ARG A 243 -2.58 4.49 -13.64
C ARG A 243 -1.41 4.64 -12.65
N VAL A 244 -0.31 5.21 -13.11
CA VAL A 244 0.94 5.33 -12.34
C VAL A 244 1.53 6.73 -12.42
N LEU A 245 2.33 7.10 -11.43
CA LEU A 245 3.10 8.33 -11.39
C LEU A 245 4.59 8.03 -11.66
N PRO A 246 5.06 8.08 -12.91
CA PRO A 246 6.41 7.61 -13.26
C PRO A 246 7.53 8.55 -12.81
N ASN A 247 7.23 9.84 -12.59
CA ASN A 247 8.22 10.82 -12.20
C ASN A 247 7.59 11.97 -11.40
N GLN A 248 8.13 12.24 -10.23
CA GLN A 248 7.71 13.33 -9.34
C GLN A 248 8.44 14.65 -9.59
N SER A 249 9.60 14.62 -10.25
CA SER A 249 10.46 15.82 -10.46
C SER A 249 9.84 16.89 -11.36
N GLN A 250 8.69 16.64 -11.95
CA GLN A 250 7.97 17.62 -12.75
C GLN A 250 7.13 18.52 -11.82
N LYS A 251 7.14 19.82 -12.05
CA LYS A 251 6.31 20.82 -11.34
C LYS A 251 4.82 20.47 -11.33
N THR A 252 4.37 19.60 -12.22
CA THR A 252 3.03 19.05 -12.28
C THR A 252 3.11 17.54 -12.24
N ARG A 253 2.46 16.92 -11.24
CA ARG A 253 2.29 15.46 -11.18
C ARG A 253 1.55 14.98 -12.42
N LYS A 254 2.23 14.22 -13.28
CA LYS A 254 1.65 13.68 -14.50
C LYS A 254 1.50 12.16 -14.38
N TYR A 255 0.29 11.73 -14.13
CA TYR A 255 -0.06 10.31 -14.19
C TYR A 255 -0.20 9.83 -15.62
N ILE A 256 0.24 8.61 -15.85
CA ILE A 256 0.07 7.91 -17.14
C ILE A 256 -0.53 6.53 -16.92
N TYR A 257 -1.05 5.92 -17.99
CA TYR A 257 -1.42 4.52 -17.99
C TYR A 257 -0.30 3.71 -18.65
N GLN A 258 0.22 2.71 -17.93
CA GLN A 258 1.21 1.78 -18.48
C GLN A 258 0.92 0.36 -18.02
N ASP A 259 1.42 -0.63 -18.77
CA ASP A 259 1.35 -2.02 -18.40
C ASP A 259 2.39 -2.30 -17.31
N VAL A 260 1.95 -2.85 -16.19
CA VAL A 260 2.78 -3.18 -15.04
C VAL A 260 2.55 -4.62 -14.60
N THR A 261 3.54 -5.21 -13.96
CA THR A 261 3.38 -6.50 -13.32
C THR A 261 2.39 -6.40 -12.17
N THR A 262 1.44 -7.32 -12.10
CA THR A 262 0.44 -7.40 -11.05
C THR A 262 0.54 -8.71 -10.28
N ILE A 263 0.30 -8.62 -8.98
CA ILE A 263 0.22 -9.75 -8.05
C ILE A 263 -1.09 -9.64 -7.27
N PRO A 264 -1.84 -10.76 -7.07
CA PRO A 264 -3.05 -10.75 -6.26
C PRO A 264 -2.77 -10.35 -4.81
N PHE A 265 -3.67 -9.57 -4.23
CA PHE A 265 -3.55 -9.04 -2.87
C PHE A 265 -3.27 -10.11 -1.82
N LEU A 266 -4.11 -11.14 -1.73
CA LEU A 266 -3.93 -12.21 -0.75
C LEU A 266 -2.66 -13.04 -1.00
N TYR A 267 -2.32 -13.29 -2.27
CA TYR A 267 -1.09 -13.99 -2.62
C TYR A 267 0.14 -13.18 -2.15
N PHE A 268 0.10 -11.85 -2.30
CA PHE A 268 1.16 -11.01 -1.76
C PHE A 268 1.29 -11.14 -0.25
N LEU A 269 0.19 -11.02 0.49
CA LEU A 269 0.22 -11.04 1.94
C LEU A 269 0.54 -12.43 2.52
N HIS A 270 -0.14 -13.48 2.03
CA HIS A 270 -0.07 -14.80 2.63
C HIS A 270 1.05 -15.67 2.06
N ASP A 271 1.32 -15.57 0.75
CA ASP A 271 2.30 -16.43 0.10
C ASP A 271 3.68 -15.81 -0.03
N ILE A 272 3.77 -14.52 -0.33
CA ILE A 272 5.06 -13.83 -0.46
C ILE A 272 5.54 -13.34 0.91
N LEU A 273 4.72 -12.61 1.64
CA LEU A 273 5.09 -12.02 2.94
C LEU A 273 4.95 -12.99 4.10
N LYS A 274 4.13 -14.05 3.97
CA LYS A 274 3.79 -15.01 5.04
C LYS A 274 3.14 -14.35 6.26
N LEU A 275 2.33 -13.32 6.03
CA LEU A 275 1.68 -12.56 7.09
C LEU A 275 0.24 -13.01 7.30
N GLN A 276 -0.15 -13.19 8.55
CA GLN A 276 -1.53 -13.48 8.98
C GLN A 276 -2.17 -12.26 9.64
N LYS A 277 -1.36 -11.38 10.23
CA LYS A 277 -1.77 -10.15 10.89
C LYS A 277 -0.86 -9.01 10.42
N ILE A 278 -1.44 -7.85 10.21
CA ILE A 278 -0.77 -6.63 9.78
C ILE A 278 -1.16 -5.52 10.75
N ASP A 279 -0.16 -4.90 11.36
CA ASP A 279 -0.39 -3.85 12.34
C ASP A 279 -0.84 -2.54 11.70
N PHE A 280 -0.19 -2.17 10.59
CA PHE A 280 -0.49 -0.97 9.82
C PHE A 280 -0.54 -1.31 8.34
N ALA A 281 -1.57 -0.86 7.63
CA ALA A 281 -1.56 -0.86 6.18
C ALA A 281 -1.82 0.54 5.64
N TRP A 282 -1.02 0.97 4.67
CA TRP A 282 -1.20 2.21 3.94
C TRP A 282 -1.45 1.90 2.49
N ILE A 283 -2.63 2.26 1.99
CA ILE A 283 -3.16 1.81 0.71
C ILE A 283 -3.55 3.03 -0.13
N ASP A 284 -2.79 3.25 -1.20
CA ASP A 284 -3.03 4.30 -2.20
C ASP A 284 -2.52 3.80 -3.56
N ILE A 285 -3.36 3.11 -4.33
CA ILE A 285 -2.97 2.43 -5.57
C ILE A 285 -3.80 2.84 -6.79
N GLU A 286 -4.26 4.09 -6.77
CA GLU A 286 -4.79 4.79 -7.94
C GLU A 286 -5.93 4.07 -8.67
N GLY A 287 -6.83 3.42 -7.92
CA GLY A 287 -7.99 2.71 -8.42
C GLY A 287 -7.86 1.18 -8.43
N GLY A 288 -6.71 0.63 -8.01
CA GLY A 288 -6.51 -0.80 -7.83
C GLY A 288 -7.15 -1.37 -6.57
N GLU A 289 -7.52 -0.53 -5.61
CA GLU A 289 -8.14 -0.92 -4.34
C GLU A 289 -9.45 -1.67 -4.52
N PHE A 290 -10.21 -1.39 -5.59
CA PHE A 290 -11.47 -2.06 -5.88
C PHE A 290 -11.33 -3.56 -6.19
N GLU A 291 -10.13 -4.01 -6.50
CA GLU A 291 -9.86 -5.42 -6.84
C GLU A 291 -9.87 -6.32 -5.59
N PHE A 292 -9.77 -5.74 -4.37
CA PHE A 292 -9.64 -6.51 -3.14
C PHE A 292 -10.40 -5.95 -1.92
N LEU A 293 -11.22 -4.90 -2.06
CA LEU A 293 -11.95 -4.33 -0.93
C LEU A 293 -12.81 -5.35 -0.18
N ASP A 294 -13.40 -6.31 -0.89
CA ASP A 294 -14.19 -7.40 -0.31
C ASP A 294 -13.34 -8.37 0.52
N GLN A 295 -12.06 -8.53 0.19
CA GLN A 295 -11.14 -9.44 0.89
C GLN A 295 -10.71 -8.90 2.25
N ILE A 296 -10.72 -7.58 2.45
CA ILE A 296 -10.32 -6.93 3.71
C ILE A 296 -11.22 -7.39 4.87
N HIS A 297 -12.47 -7.70 4.63
CA HIS A 297 -13.43 -8.07 5.66
C HIS A 297 -13.14 -9.43 6.29
N HIS A 298 -12.85 -10.44 5.47
CA HIS A 298 -12.85 -11.84 5.89
C HIS A 298 -11.47 -12.49 5.92
N GLU A 299 -10.60 -12.07 5.00
CA GLU A 299 -9.40 -12.84 4.69
C GLU A 299 -8.12 -12.20 5.25
N VAL A 300 -8.21 -10.95 5.72
CA VAL A 300 -7.06 -10.23 6.25
C VAL A 300 -7.36 -9.65 7.62
N LYS A 301 -6.39 -9.78 8.53
CA LYS A 301 -6.41 -9.15 9.84
C LYS A 301 -5.55 -7.89 9.80
N PHE A 302 -6.17 -6.73 9.59
CA PHE A 302 -5.55 -5.45 9.85
C PHE A 302 -5.92 -4.96 11.25
N CYS A 303 -4.94 -4.47 12.02
CA CYS A 303 -5.24 -3.74 13.25
C CYS A 303 -5.69 -2.31 12.93
N GLN A 304 -5.02 -1.67 11.99
CA GLN A 304 -5.38 -0.34 11.51
C GLN A 304 -4.86 -0.13 10.08
N PHE A 305 -5.60 0.66 9.30
CA PHE A 305 -5.15 0.99 7.96
C PHE A 305 -5.66 2.35 7.48
N ASN A 306 -4.84 3.02 6.67
CA ASN A 306 -5.22 4.18 5.90
C ASN A 306 -5.50 3.73 4.47
N MET A 307 -6.56 4.24 3.87
CA MET A 307 -6.90 3.91 2.50
C MET A 307 -7.36 5.15 1.75
N GLU A 308 -6.82 5.32 0.56
CA GLU A 308 -7.29 6.26 -0.44
C GLU A 308 -8.13 5.51 -1.48
N VAL A 309 -9.41 5.86 -1.61
CA VAL A 309 -10.35 5.21 -2.52
C VAL A 309 -10.61 6.11 -3.73
N HIS A 310 -10.23 5.64 -4.91
CA HIS A 310 -10.30 6.39 -6.18
C HIS A 310 -11.56 6.06 -6.98
N SER A 311 -12.73 6.28 -6.41
CA SER A 311 -14.01 5.87 -7.00
C SER A 311 -14.30 6.43 -8.40
N ARG A 312 -13.64 7.53 -8.79
CA ARG A 312 -13.79 8.12 -10.12
C ARG A 312 -13.11 7.34 -11.25
N PHE A 313 -12.11 6.51 -10.94
CA PHE A 313 -11.33 5.81 -11.95
C PHE A 313 -11.91 4.46 -12.38
N ALA A 314 -12.83 3.92 -11.62
CA ALA A 314 -13.53 2.68 -11.95
C ALA A 314 -15.00 2.97 -12.24
N PRO A 315 -15.56 2.58 -13.39
CA PRO A 315 -16.99 2.78 -13.69
C PRO A 315 -17.93 2.19 -12.64
N ALA A 316 -17.53 1.06 -12.05
CA ALA A 316 -18.23 0.40 -10.95
C ALA A 316 -17.73 0.82 -9.56
N GLY A 317 -16.72 1.70 -9.45
CA GLY A 317 -16.06 2.01 -8.20
C GLY A 317 -16.97 2.60 -7.14
N ALA A 318 -17.92 3.43 -7.54
CA ALA A 318 -18.91 3.97 -6.61
C ALA A 318 -19.77 2.85 -5.97
N GLN A 319 -20.13 1.81 -6.72
CA GLN A 319 -20.89 0.67 -6.19
C GLN A 319 -20.02 -0.17 -5.25
N VAL A 320 -18.80 -0.47 -5.65
CA VAL A 320 -17.87 -1.25 -4.80
C VAL A 320 -17.57 -0.51 -3.49
N PHE A 321 -17.36 0.79 -3.55
CA PHE A 321 -17.17 1.62 -2.35
C PHE A 321 -18.43 1.63 -1.46
N HIS A 322 -19.60 1.80 -2.06
CA HIS A 322 -20.88 1.74 -1.34
C HIS A 322 -21.02 0.40 -0.59
N ASP A 323 -20.84 -0.71 -1.29
CA ASP A 323 -21.02 -2.05 -0.73
C ASP A 323 -19.96 -2.33 0.36
N PHE A 324 -18.73 -1.87 0.17
CA PHE A 324 -17.68 -1.95 1.18
C PHE A 324 -18.07 -1.22 2.48
N ILE A 325 -18.57 0.01 2.39
CA ILE A 325 -18.96 0.78 3.58
C ILE A 325 -20.16 0.14 4.29
N PHE A 326 -21.17 -0.31 3.54
CA PHE A 326 -22.30 -1.01 4.15
C PHE A 326 -21.87 -2.26 4.89
N LYS A 327 -20.91 -3.00 4.35
CA LYS A 327 -20.34 -4.19 4.98
C LYS A 327 -19.51 -3.84 6.23
N VAL A 328 -18.73 -2.75 6.21
CA VAL A 328 -18.04 -2.25 7.43
C VAL A 328 -19.03 -2.00 8.56
N LEU A 329 -20.18 -1.40 8.25
CA LEU A 329 -21.21 -1.11 9.26
C LEU A 329 -21.96 -2.36 9.74
N GLU A 330 -22.18 -3.34 8.87
CA GLU A 330 -22.82 -4.61 9.21
C GLU A 330 -21.93 -5.44 10.15
N GLU A 331 -20.65 -5.59 9.82
CA GLU A 331 -19.71 -6.39 10.57
C GLU A 331 -19.20 -5.73 11.86
N GLN A 332 -19.21 -4.40 11.91
CA GLN A 332 -18.70 -3.60 13.03
C GLN A 332 -17.27 -3.97 13.48
N LYS A 333 -16.50 -4.58 12.59
CA LYS A 333 -15.10 -4.94 12.81
C LYS A 333 -14.20 -3.72 12.83
N TYR A 334 -14.52 -2.76 11.96
CA TYR A 334 -13.79 -1.50 11.83
C TYR A 334 -14.70 -0.31 12.10
N VAL A 335 -14.13 0.71 12.74
CA VAL A 335 -14.63 2.09 12.65
C VAL A 335 -13.73 2.88 11.73
N PHE A 336 -14.27 3.89 11.04
CA PHE A 336 -13.46 4.78 10.22
C PHE A 336 -13.57 6.23 10.72
N LEU A 337 -12.48 6.94 10.61
CA LEU A 337 -12.34 8.34 11.02
C LEU A 337 -11.39 9.07 10.08
N GLN A 338 -11.27 10.38 10.30
CA GLN A 338 -10.37 11.23 9.51
C GLN A 338 -10.72 11.22 8.02
N SER A 339 -12.03 11.20 7.73
CA SER A 339 -12.52 11.21 6.35
C SER A 339 -12.21 12.54 5.68
N MET A 340 -11.38 12.51 4.64
CA MET A 340 -10.96 13.69 3.87
C MET A 340 -11.27 13.52 2.39
N HIS A 341 -11.73 14.59 1.77
CA HIS A 341 -11.92 14.67 0.33
C HIS A 341 -10.75 15.42 -0.32
N THR A 342 -10.09 14.79 -1.27
CA THR A 342 -8.95 15.40 -1.97
C THR A 342 -9.32 16.01 -3.33
N GLY A 343 -10.61 16.06 -3.64
CA GLY A 343 -11.14 16.48 -4.93
C GLY A 343 -11.40 15.32 -5.89
N GLY A 344 -12.37 15.48 -6.78
CA GLY A 344 -12.61 14.59 -7.91
C GLY A 344 -13.00 13.15 -7.61
N GLY A 345 -13.66 12.86 -6.47
CA GLY A 345 -14.13 11.51 -6.14
C GLY A 345 -13.02 10.61 -5.55
N VAL A 346 -12.10 11.20 -4.82
CA VAL A 346 -11.08 10.48 -4.07
C VAL A 346 -11.34 10.70 -2.57
N HIS A 347 -11.41 9.60 -1.83
CA HIS A 347 -11.73 9.61 -0.40
C HIS A 347 -10.58 9.00 0.40
N ARG A 348 -10.02 9.76 1.33
CA ARG A 348 -9.05 9.27 2.31
C ARG A 348 -9.75 8.95 3.61
N MET A 349 -9.44 7.81 4.19
CA MET A 349 -10.02 7.35 5.45
C MET A 349 -8.99 6.56 6.26
N PHE A 350 -9.11 6.67 7.57
CA PHE A 350 -8.39 5.82 8.52
C PHE A 350 -9.35 4.83 9.15
N PHE A 351 -9.00 3.56 9.15
CA PHE A 351 -9.78 2.47 9.71
C PHE A 351 -9.07 1.86 10.91
N LEU A 352 -9.82 1.64 11.98
CA LEU A 352 -9.33 1.03 13.20
C LEU A 352 -10.15 -0.22 13.53
N ASN A 353 -9.47 -1.34 13.76
CA ASN A 353 -10.10 -2.58 14.20
C ASN A 353 -10.50 -2.48 15.67
N VAL A 354 -11.79 -2.62 15.95
CA VAL A 354 -12.38 -2.50 17.29
C VAL A 354 -12.92 -3.83 17.82
N GLN A 355 -12.54 -4.94 17.18
CA GLN A 355 -12.98 -6.29 17.58
C GLN A 355 -11.84 -7.26 17.84
N ASP A 356 -10.74 -7.16 17.07
CA ASP A 356 -9.66 -8.14 17.18
C ASP A 356 -8.92 -8.01 18.52
N ARG A 357 -8.91 -9.11 19.29
CA ARG A 357 -8.40 -9.11 20.67
C ARG A 357 -6.91 -8.82 20.75
N GLU A 358 -6.10 -9.31 19.82
CA GLU A 358 -4.66 -9.05 19.81
C GLU A 358 -4.37 -7.59 19.48
N CYS A 359 -5.10 -7.01 18.49
CA CYS A 359 -5.01 -5.60 18.17
C CYS A 359 -5.42 -4.73 19.37
N LEU A 360 -6.56 -5.05 20.02
CA LEU A 360 -7.02 -4.31 21.17
C LEU A 360 -6.05 -4.39 22.35
N ALA A 361 -5.52 -5.58 22.64
CA ALA A 361 -4.51 -5.75 23.67
C ALA A 361 -3.27 -4.90 23.35
N LYS A 362 -2.71 -4.99 22.14
CA LYS A 362 -1.48 -4.29 21.75
C LYS A 362 -1.60 -2.77 21.81
N TYR A 363 -2.73 -2.22 21.37
CA TYR A 363 -2.88 -0.77 21.15
C TYR A 363 -3.61 -0.05 22.30
N PHE A 364 -4.36 -0.75 23.14
CA PHE A 364 -5.23 -0.11 24.13
C PHE A 364 -5.06 -0.59 25.56
N ASN A 365 -4.56 -1.81 25.81
CA ASN A 365 -4.30 -2.22 27.19
C ASN A 365 -3.27 -1.30 27.87
N ASN A 366 -3.51 -1.00 29.13
CA ASN A 366 -2.49 -0.39 30.00
C ASN A 366 -1.67 -1.51 30.63
N TYR A 367 -0.40 -1.62 30.28
CA TYR A 367 0.55 -2.62 30.75
C TYR A 367 1.28 -2.16 32.03
#